data_f81927fbb83fc06937fc831fe56e5990
#
_entry.id   f81927fbb83fc06937fc831fe56e5990
#
_cell.length_a   1.000
_cell.length_b   1.000
_cell.length_c   1.000
_cell.angle_alpha   90.00
_cell.angle_beta   90.00
_cell.angle_gamma   90.00
#
_symmetry.space_group_name_H-M   'P 1'
#
loop_
_entity.id
_entity.type
_entity.pdbx_description
1 polymer ?
#
loop_
_entity_poly.entity_id
_entity_poly.type
_entity_poly.pdbx_seq_one_letter_code
_entity_poly.pdbx_strand_id
1 'polypeptide(L)'
;NNKRDKFGLIDKKGNWMLKAEYDAISPKDSFFVVSKGGMQSVLTENLKPILPFMEADLWISGNSITATMKDHTLRKYNLQGELIDDFLISNVDRLLYDTDEIRYTTAKNYDDEGNLTGETAEAEPTPYQKTANCKKYEAELGWYGLMSPSGKVITPPRYCDITAIGYDLYLCKTDDIRGEVLNGKGV
;
A
#
# COMPACT_ATOMS: atom_id res chain seq x y z
N ASN A 1 31.01 -19.81 1.32
CA ASN A 1 30.69 -19.16 0.04
C ASN A 1 29.55 -19.91 -0.63
N ASN A 2 28.30 -19.55 -0.32
CA ASN A 2 27.15 -20.03 -1.07
C ASN A 2 27.16 -19.29 -2.44
N LYS A 3 27.78 -19.89 -3.44
CA LYS A 3 27.52 -19.50 -4.83
C LYS A 3 26.08 -19.86 -5.11
N ARG A 4 25.18 -18.84 -5.17
CA ARG A 4 23.81 -19.04 -5.66
C ARG A 4 23.91 -19.45 -7.12
N ASP A 5 23.16 -20.50 -7.50
CA ASP A 5 23.06 -20.92 -8.89
C ASP A 5 22.54 -19.76 -9.74
N LYS A 6 23.09 -19.64 -10.95
CA LYS A 6 22.66 -18.65 -11.94
C LYS A 6 21.84 -19.33 -13.02
N PHE A 7 20.80 -18.66 -13.45
CA PHE A 7 19.86 -19.12 -14.46
C PHE A 7 20.13 -18.45 -15.81
N GLY A 8 19.81 -19.18 -16.86
CA GLY A 8 19.83 -18.71 -18.25
C GLY A 8 18.71 -19.38 -19.04
N LEU A 9 18.54 -19.01 -20.29
CA LEU A 9 17.59 -19.64 -21.21
C LEU A 9 18.34 -20.30 -22.35
N ILE A 10 17.85 -21.47 -22.75
CA ILE A 10 18.33 -22.19 -23.94
C ILE A 10 17.14 -22.43 -24.90
N ASP A 11 17.40 -22.47 -26.19
CA ASP A 11 16.43 -22.90 -27.18
C ASP A 11 16.26 -24.42 -27.20
N LYS A 12 15.33 -24.93 -28.00
CA LYS A 12 15.06 -26.37 -28.14
C LYS A 12 16.25 -27.16 -28.73
N LYS A 13 17.24 -26.46 -29.29
CA LYS A 13 18.47 -27.05 -29.85
C LYS A 13 19.64 -27.01 -28.87
N GLY A 14 19.43 -26.43 -27.66
CA GLY A 14 20.45 -26.30 -26.64
C GLY A 14 21.34 -25.06 -26.76
N ASN A 15 21.04 -24.13 -27.65
CA ASN A 15 21.80 -22.88 -27.78
C ASN A 15 21.36 -21.88 -26.73
N TRP A 16 22.31 -21.13 -26.17
CA TRP A 16 22.02 -20.07 -25.24
C TRP A 16 21.22 -18.92 -25.90
N MET A 17 20.04 -18.66 -25.38
CA MET A 17 19.26 -17.46 -25.65
C MET A 17 19.59 -16.35 -24.63
N LEU A 18 19.72 -16.72 -23.33
CA LEU A 18 20.29 -15.89 -22.26
C LEU A 18 21.34 -16.70 -21.52
N LYS A 19 22.53 -16.13 -21.31
CA LYS A 19 23.60 -16.79 -20.53
C LYS A 19 23.17 -16.99 -19.09
N ALA A 20 23.74 -17.99 -18.41
CA ALA A 20 23.46 -18.30 -17.00
C ALA A 20 24.09 -17.28 -16.04
N GLU A 21 23.52 -16.08 -15.99
CA GLU A 21 24.02 -14.96 -15.17
C GLU A 21 22.93 -14.29 -14.30
N TYR A 22 21.69 -14.76 -14.41
CA TYR A 22 20.55 -14.20 -13.71
C TYR A 22 20.29 -14.93 -12.38
N ASP A 23 19.80 -14.20 -11.38
CA ASP A 23 19.40 -14.76 -10.08
C ASP A 23 18.03 -15.45 -10.18
N ALA A 24 17.14 -14.95 -11.06
CA ALA A 24 15.88 -15.58 -11.42
C ALA A 24 15.44 -15.15 -12.83
N ILE A 25 14.65 -16.00 -13.48
CA ILE A 25 13.97 -15.73 -14.74
C ILE A 25 12.54 -16.26 -14.57
N SER A 26 11.55 -15.37 -14.54
CA SER A 26 10.13 -15.69 -14.36
C SER A 26 9.36 -15.37 -15.64
N PRO A 27 8.86 -16.40 -16.35
CA PRO A 27 8.01 -16.16 -17.52
C PRO A 27 6.63 -15.64 -17.07
N LYS A 28 6.11 -14.68 -17.81
CA LYS A 28 4.77 -14.13 -17.61
C LYS A 28 4.17 -13.75 -18.98
N ASP A 29 3.23 -14.57 -19.45
CA ASP A 29 2.63 -14.44 -20.79
C ASP A 29 3.73 -14.36 -21.88
N SER A 30 3.80 -13.26 -22.64
CA SER A 30 4.82 -13.00 -23.66
C SER A 30 6.04 -12.23 -23.16
N PHE A 31 6.29 -12.26 -21.84
CA PHE A 31 7.36 -11.50 -21.19
C PHE A 31 8.16 -12.36 -20.23
N PHE A 32 9.34 -11.86 -19.86
CA PHE A 32 10.15 -12.40 -18.79
C PHE A 32 10.47 -11.29 -17.79
N VAL A 33 10.18 -11.54 -16.52
CA VAL A 33 10.75 -10.74 -15.42
C VAL A 33 12.05 -11.41 -15.03
N VAL A 34 13.16 -10.69 -15.15
CA VAL A 34 14.51 -11.21 -14.86
C VAL A 34 15.13 -10.44 -13.71
N SER A 35 15.84 -11.13 -12.82
CA SER A 35 16.56 -10.51 -11.73
C SER A 35 18.05 -10.79 -11.81
N LYS A 36 18.87 -9.77 -11.45
CA LYS A 36 20.32 -9.87 -11.42
C LYS A 36 20.89 -8.85 -10.43
N GLY A 37 21.61 -9.35 -9.42
CA GLY A 37 22.28 -8.49 -8.44
C GLY A 37 21.32 -7.64 -7.60
N GLY A 38 20.12 -8.12 -7.30
CA GLY A 38 19.10 -7.41 -6.52
C GLY A 38 18.29 -6.39 -7.34
N MET A 39 18.52 -6.31 -8.65
CA MET A 39 17.73 -5.49 -9.58
C MET A 39 16.87 -6.37 -10.46
N GLN A 40 15.75 -5.83 -10.95
CA GLN A 40 14.86 -6.51 -11.90
C GLN A 40 14.71 -5.72 -13.20
N SER A 41 14.39 -6.45 -14.24
CA SER A 41 14.10 -5.92 -15.59
C SER A 41 12.97 -6.75 -16.21
N VAL A 42 12.27 -6.19 -17.19
CA VAL A 42 11.29 -6.89 -18.01
C VAL A 42 11.81 -7.01 -19.44
N LEU A 43 11.79 -8.23 -19.97
CA LEU A 43 12.14 -8.53 -21.34
C LEU A 43 10.90 -9.00 -22.11
N THR A 44 10.85 -8.71 -23.41
CA THR A 44 9.89 -9.33 -24.33
C THR A 44 10.20 -10.81 -24.53
N GLU A 45 9.31 -11.58 -25.21
CA GLU A 45 9.56 -12.96 -25.63
C GLU A 45 10.83 -13.08 -26.52
N ASN A 46 11.15 -12.03 -27.28
CA ASN A 46 12.37 -11.94 -28.10
C ASN A 46 13.59 -11.44 -27.32
N LEU A 47 13.49 -11.42 -25.98
CA LEU A 47 14.55 -11.05 -25.03
C LEU A 47 15.05 -9.60 -25.17
N LYS A 48 14.24 -8.72 -25.77
CA LYS A 48 14.52 -7.28 -25.80
C LYS A 48 14.05 -6.62 -24.50
N PRO A 49 14.89 -5.80 -23.85
CA PRO A 49 14.50 -5.12 -22.64
C PRO A 49 13.38 -4.08 -22.90
N ILE A 50 12.33 -4.12 -22.07
CA ILE A 50 11.26 -3.11 -22.01
C ILE A 50 11.62 -2.08 -20.96
N LEU A 51 12.03 -2.54 -19.77
CA LEU A 51 12.53 -1.70 -18.71
C LEU A 51 14.01 -2.01 -18.45
N PRO A 52 14.83 -0.99 -18.11
CA PRO A 52 16.20 -1.24 -17.65
C PRO A 52 16.19 -2.00 -16.32
N PHE A 53 17.34 -2.55 -15.91
CA PHE A 53 17.49 -3.06 -14.56
C PHE A 53 17.32 -1.93 -13.56
N MET A 54 16.42 -2.12 -12.59
CA MET A 54 16.13 -1.17 -11.53
C MET A 54 15.99 -1.86 -10.17
N GLU A 55 16.24 -1.14 -9.10
CA GLU A 55 16.07 -1.60 -7.73
C GLU A 55 14.58 -1.55 -7.33
N ALA A 56 13.79 -2.42 -7.92
CA ALA A 56 12.35 -2.53 -7.71
C ALA A 56 11.90 -3.98 -7.90
N ASP A 57 10.78 -4.35 -7.30
CA ASP A 57 10.05 -5.57 -7.64
C ASP A 57 9.05 -5.27 -8.76
N LEU A 58 9.19 -5.98 -9.88
CA LEU A 58 8.41 -5.75 -11.09
C LEU A 58 7.29 -6.78 -11.22
N TRP A 59 6.08 -6.28 -11.41
CA TRP A 59 4.89 -7.09 -11.59
C TRP A 59 4.15 -6.71 -12.87
N ILE A 60 3.84 -7.71 -13.71
CA ILE A 60 3.06 -7.53 -14.95
C ILE A 60 1.61 -7.94 -14.68
N SER A 61 0.67 -7.03 -14.94
CA SER A 61 -0.76 -7.30 -14.84
C SER A 61 -1.52 -6.61 -15.97
N GLY A 62 -2.25 -7.41 -16.76
CA GLY A 62 -2.94 -6.90 -17.95
C GLY A 62 -1.98 -6.17 -18.90
N ASN A 63 -2.26 -4.92 -19.19
CA ASN A 63 -1.48 -4.10 -20.13
C ASN A 63 -0.48 -3.16 -19.43
N SER A 64 -0.05 -3.48 -18.21
CA SER A 64 0.85 -2.61 -17.47
C SER A 64 1.88 -3.39 -16.64
N ILE A 65 2.98 -2.71 -16.33
CA ILE A 65 4.03 -3.15 -15.43
C ILE A 65 3.97 -2.23 -14.22
N THR A 66 3.85 -2.80 -13.02
CA THR A 66 3.98 -2.06 -11.75
C THR A 66 5.35 -2.35 -11.17
N ALA A 67 6.05 -1.30 -10.78
CA ALA A 67 7.32 -1.36 -10.06
C ALA A 67 7.10 -0.94 -8.61
N THR A 68 7.34 -1.85 -7.68
CA THR A 68 7.39 -1.56 -6.25
C THR A 68 8.82 -1.18 -5.88
N MET A 69 9.01 0.07 -5.51
CA MET A 69 10.32 0.61 -5.16
C MET A 69 10.70 0.24 -3.72
N LYS A 70 11.98 0.34 -3.37
CA LYS A 70 12.48 0.03 -2.00
C LYS A 70 11.90 0.92 -0.90
N ASP A 71 11.42 2.09 -1.26
CA ASP A 71 10.76 3.04 -0.36
C ASP A 71 9.23 2.85 -0.30
N HIS A 72 8.73 1.72 -0.80
CA HIS A 72 7.33 1.33 -0.86
C HIS A 72 6.47 2.20 -1.80
N THR A 73 7.07 3.09 -2.58
CA THR A 73 6.36 3.80 -3.65
C THR A 73 6.09 2.86 -4.82
N LEU A 74 4.96 3.07 -5.51
CA LEU A 74 4.61 2.33 -6.71
C LEU A 74 4.72 3.22 -7.94
N ARG A 75 5.31 2.66 -9.01
CA ARG A 75 5.32 3.28 -10.34
C ARG A 75 4.63 2.37 -11.35
N LYS A 76 3.94 2.98 -12.29
CA LYS A 76 3.24 2.23 -13.35
C LYS A 76 3.79 2.58 -14.71
N TYR A 77 4.06 1.54 -15.51
CA TYR A 77 4.54 1.64 -16.89
C TYR A 77 3.58 0.90 -17.82
N ASN A 78 3.52 1.31 -19.09
CA ASN A 78 2.90 0.51 -20.13
C ASN A 78 3.85 -0.62 -20.59
N LEU A 79 3.36 -1.51 -21.48
CA LEU A 79 4.17 -2.61 -22.02
C LEU A 79 5.22 -2.17 -23.06
N GLN A 80 5.30 -0.89 -23.37
CA GLN A 80 6.36 -0.25 -24.16
C GLN A 80 7.47 0.32 -23.28
N GLY A 81 7.30 0.29 -21.94
CA GLY A 81 8.25 0.80 -20.95
C GLY A 81 8.12 2.30 -20.68
N GLU A 82 7.04 2.93 -21.16
CA GLU A 82 6.76 4.34 -20.90
C GLU A 82 6.10 4.50 -19.51
N LEU A 83 6.59 5.46 -18.73
CA LEU A 83 6.04 5.78 -17.41
C LEU A 83 4.64 6.38 -17.54
N ILE A 84 3.64 5.75 -16.92
CA ILE A 84 2.25 6.22 -16.88
C ILE A 84 1.98 7.00 -15.60
N ASP A 85 2.51 6.51 -14.47
CA ASP A 85 2.31 7.08 -13.13
C ASP A 85 3.58 6.87 -12.32
N ASP A 86 4.13 7.93 -11.77
CA ASP A 86 5.36 7.89 -10.97
C ASP A 86 5.09 7.76 -9.46
N PHE A 87 3.83 7.91 -9.03
CA PHE A 87 3.40 7.77 -7.65
C PHE A 87 1.99 7.19 -7.55
N LEU A 88 1.86 5.91 -7.88
CA LEU A 88 0.57 5.23 -7.86
C LEU A 88 0.08 5.04 -6.42
N ILE A 89 -1.14 5.49 -6.15
CA ILE A 89 -1.86 5.27 -4.89
C ILE A 89 -2.90 4.17 -5.12
N SER A 90 -2.86 3.12 -4.31
CA SER A 90 -3.78 1.98 -4.43
C SER A 90 -5.08 2.20 -3.68
N ASN A 91 -5.05 2.91 -2.54
CA ASN A 91 -6.23 3.22 -1.73
C ASN A 91 -6.08 4.53 -0.95
N VAL A 92 -7.21 5.14 -0.59
CA VAL A 92 -7.27 6.34 0.28
C VAL A 92 -8.41 6.19 1.27
N ASP A 93 -8.10 6.20 2.56
CA ASP A 93 -9.06 6.07 3.64
C ASP A 93 -9.17 7.32 4.50
N ARG A 94 -10.38 7.60 4.97
CA ARG A 94 -10.62 8.58 6.03
C ARG A 94 -10.13 8.02 7.35
N LEU A 95 -9.52 8.88 8.15
CA LEU A 95 -9.15 8.56 9.53
C LEU A 95 -10.22 9.12 10.48
N LEU A 96 -10.59 8.31 11.47
CA LEU A 96 -11.49 8.69 12.54
C LEU A 96 -10.71 8.72 13.85
N TYR A 97 -11.07 9.64 14.74
CA TYR A 97 -10.52 9.71 16.10
C TYR A 97 -11.65 9.74 17.12
N ASP A 98 -11.38 9.17 18.28
CA ASP A 98 -12.31 9.16 19.42
C ASP A 98 -12.38 10.54 20.05
N THR A 99 -13.57 10.96 20.46
CA THR A 99 -13.82 12.20 21.17
C THR A 99 -14.27 11.92 22.60
N ASP A 100 -14.17 12.93 23.46
CA ASP A 100 -14.73 12.84 24.83
C ASP A 100 -16.26 13.05 24.86
N GLU A 101 -16.90 13.19 23.70
CA GLU A 101 -18.35 13.35 23.61
C GLU A 101 -19.04 12.02 23.92
N ILE A 102 -19.91 12.06 24.95
CA ILE A 102 -20.80 10.94 25.28
C ILE A 102 -22.11 11.16 24.52
N ARG A 103 -22.51 10.20 23.71
CA ARG A 103 -23.84 10.16 23.11
C ARG A 103 -24.77 9.33 23.97
N TYR A 104 -26.05 9.71 23.94
CA TYR A 104 -27.12 9.01 24.63
C TYR A 104 -28.15 8.54 23.61
N THR A 105 -28.56 7.29 23.74
CA THR A 105 -29.71 6.74 23.06
C THR A 105 -30.91 6.77 24.03
N THR A 106 -32.10 6.88 23.49
CA THR A 106 -33.34 6.82 24.31
C THR A 106 -33.86 5.39 24.32
N ALA A 107 -33.79 4.73 25.46
CA ALA A 107 -34.46 3.45 25.68
C ALA A 107 -35.90 3.67 26.12
N LYS A 108 -36.84 2.99 25.46
CA LYS A 108 -38.26 3.00 25.84
C LYS A 108 -38.55 1.89 26.84
N ASN A 109 -39.14 2.25 27.97
CA ASN A 109 -39.50 1.32 29.03
C ASN A 109 -40.96 0.94 28.90
N TYR A 110 -41.27 -0.33 29.10
CA TYR A 110 -42.64 -0.87 29.03
C TYR A 110 -42.95 -1.63 30.30
N ASP A 111 -44.23 -1.62 30.71
CA ASP A 111 -44.75 -2.47 31.81
C ASP A 111 -44.94 -3.91 31.31
N ASP A 112 -45.36 -4.80 32.26
CA ASP A 112 -45.60 -6.21 31.98
C ASP A 112 -46.81 -6.43 31.02
N GLU A 113 -47.65 -5.40 30.84
CA GLU A 113 -48.77 -5.38 29.92
C GLU A 113 -48.42 -4.81 28.55
N GLY A 114 -47.16 -4.33 28.36
CA GLY A 114 -46.67 -3.79 27.11
C GLY A 114 -46.97 -2.31 26.87
N ASN A 115 -47.41 -1.57 27.89
CA ASN A 115 -47.64 -0.13 27.79
C ASN A 115 -46.32 0.65 28.02
N LEU A 116 -46.14 1.72 27.25
CA LEU A 116 -44.99 2.59 27.44
C LEU A 116 -45.06 3.31 28.80
N THR A 117 -44.13 3.05 29.69
CA THR A 117 -44.06 3.66 31.02
C THR A 117 -43.09 4.84 31.10
N GLY A 118 -42.22 5.01 30.12
CA GLY A 118 -41.31 6.13 30.08
C GLY A 118 -40.15 5.94 29.10
N GLU A 119 -39.26 6.89 29.11
CA GLU A 119 -38.01 6.86 28.33
C GLU A 119 -36.83 7.17 29.25
N THR A 120 -35.75 6.41 29.11
CA THR A 120 -34.49 6.65 29.81
C THR A 120 -33.37 6.93 28.81
N ALA A 121 -32.52 7.88 29.13
CA ALA A 121 -31.30 8.13 28.34
C ALA A 121 -30.22 7.15 28.79
N GLU A 122 -29.69 6.37 27.84
CA GLU A 122 -28.58 5.45 28.07
C GLU A 122 -27.34 5.94 27.30
N ALA A 123 -26.17 5.98 27.95
CA ALA A 123 -24.93 6.32 27.30
C ALA A 123 -24.52 5.23 26.31
N GLU A 124 -24.10 5.64 25.12
CA GLU A 124 -23.53 4.70 24.15
C GLU A 124 -22.20 4.14 24.70
N PRO A 125 -21.96 2.82 24.55
CA PRO A 125 -20.79 2.17 25.14
C PRO A 125 -19.47 2.52 24.43
N THR A 126 -19.52 3.11 23.23
CA THR A 126 -18.35 3.47 22.42
C THR A 126 -18.20 4.97 22.32
N PRO A 127 -16.95 5.50 22.35
CA PRO A 127 -16.69 6.91 22.12
C PRO A 127 -17.26 7.39 20.79
N TYR A 128 -17.78 8.61 20.77
CA TYR A 128 -18.20 9.23 19.53
C TYR A 128 -16.98 9.61 18.68
N GLN A 129 -16.95 9.10 17.45
CA GLN A 129 -15.85 9.34 16.52
C GLN A 129 -16.12 10.52 15.59
N LYS A 130 -15.11 11.33 15.37
CA LYS A 130 -15.11 12.41 14.36
C LYS A 130 -14.04 12.15 13.30
N THR A 131 -14.27 12.70 12.11
CA THR A 131 -13.31 12.61 11.00
C THR A 131 -12.12 13.52 11.28
N ALA A 132 -10.91 12.97 11.18
CA ALA A 132 -9.67 13.70 11.26
C ALA A 132 -9.44 14.58 10.03
N ASN A 133 -8.55 15.57 10.15
CA ASN A 133 -8.22 16.49 9.07
C ASN A 133 -7.59 15.77 7.88
N CYS A 134 -6.55 14.96 8.09
CA CYS A 134 -5.86 14.24 7.02
C CYS A 134 -6.49 12.86 6.76
N LYS A 135 -6.08 12.30 5.63
CA LYS A 135 -6.43 10.94 5.19
C LYS A 135 -5.17 10.05 5.26
N LYS A 136 -5.39 8.76 5.34
CA LYS A 136 -4.38 7.73 5.12
C LYS A 136 -4.47 7.28 3.66
N TYR A 137 -3.34 7.20 2.96
CA TYR A 137 -3.26 6.55 1.66
C TYR A 137 -2.37 5.31 1.74
N GLU A 138 -2.63 4.34 0.89
CA GLU A 138 -1.83 3.15 0.70
C GLU A 138 -1.18 3.18 -0.70
N ALA A 139 0.11 2.86 -0.78
CA ALA A 139 0.81 2.64 -2.04
C ALA A 139 1.05 1.13 -2.21
N GLU A 140 2.18 0.59 -1.79
CA GLU A 140 2.37 -0.85 -1.65
C GLU A 140 1.46 -1.39 -0.54
N LEU A 141 0.93 -2.62 -0.70
CA LEU A 141 0.05 -3.26 0.27
C LEU A 141 0.66 -3.28 1.68
N GLY A 142 -0.07 -2.69 2.64
CA GLY A 142 0.37 -2.58 4.03
C GLY A 142 1.34 -1.43 4.31
N TRP A 143 1.61 -0.55 3.33
CA TRP A 143 2.47 0.61 3.49
C TRP A 143 1.72 1.91 3.23
N TYR A 144 1.65 2.74 4.25
CA TYR A 144 0.78 3.91 4.32
C TYR A 144 1.56 5.21 4.46
N GLY A 145 0.94 6.28 3.97
CA GLY A 145 1.37 7.65 4.21
C GLY A 145 0.20 8.57 4.54
N LEU A 146 0.50 9.76 5.04
CA LEU A 146 -0.47 10.82 5.27
C LEU A 146 -0.68 11.65 4.01
N MET A 147 -1.95 12.03 3.79
CA MET A 147 -2.40 12.88 2.71
C MET A 147 -3.32 13.96 3.25
N SER A 148 -3.18 15.18 2.74
CA SER A 148 -4.08 16.30 3.08
C SER A 148 -5.52 16.05 2.59
N PRO A 149 -6.51 16.79 3.09
CA PRO A 149 -7.87 16.73 2.57
C PRO A 149 -7.96 16.98 1.06
N SER A 150 -7.09 17.84 0.52
CA SER A 150 -7.02 18.19 -0.90
C SER A 150 -6.31 17.16 -1.79
N GLY A 151 -5.78 16.07 -1.21
CA GLY A 151 -5.10 15.01 -1.95
C GLY A 151 -3.59 15.22 -2.11
N LYS A 152 -2.99 16.20 -1.42
CA LYS A 152 -1.54 16.39 -1.42
C LYS A 152 -0.88 15.39 -0.46
N VAL A 153 0.10 14.64 -0.94
CA VAL A 153 0.95 13.76 -0.13
C VAL A 153 1.73 14.60 0.89
N ILE A 154 1.66 14.19 2.17
CA ILE A 154 2.36 14.82 3.30
C ILE A 154 3.59 14.00 3.68
N THR A 155 3.43 12.67 3.79
CA THR A 155 4.54 11.76 4.09
C THR A 155 4.65 10.68 3.03
N PRO A 156 5.84 10.12 2.76
CA PRO A 156 5.97 8.94 1.92
C PRO A 156 5.28 7.72 2.58
N PRO A 157 5.03 6.62 1.82
CA PRO A 157 4.35 5.41 2.33
C PRO A 157 5.31 4.53 3.14
N ARG A 158 5.76 5.02 4.30
CA ARG A 158 6.77 4.38 5.17
C ARG A 158 6.23 3.80 6.47
N TYR A 159 4.91 3.87 6.68
CA TYR A 159 4.26 3.41 7.89
C TYR A 159 3.48 2.13 7.65
N CYS A 160 3.59 1.18 8.57
CA CYS A 160 2.77 -0.05 8.53
C CYS A 160 1.36 0.19 9.09
N ASP A 161 1.14 1.29 9.84
CA ASP A 161 -0.18 1.73 10.27
C ASP A 161 -0.19 3.23 10.59
N ILE A 162 -1.35 3.88 10.38
CA ILE A 162 -1.61 5.27 10.77
C ILE A 162 -2.98 5.34 11.41
N THR A 163 -3.02 5.84 12.67
CA THR A 163 -4.24 6.04 13.45
C THR A 163 -4.36 7.51 13.84
N ALA A 164 -5.54 8.11 13.68
CA ALA A 164 -5.78 9.44 14.21
C ALA A 164 -6.05 9.36 15.73
N ILE A 165 -5.34 10.17 16.50
CA ILE A 165 -5.50 10.32 17.95
C ILE A 165 -6.07 11.68 18.34
N GLY A 166 -6.45 12.48 17.33
CA GLY A 166 -7.09 13.79 17.44
C GLY A 166 -7.43 14.33 16.05
N TYR A 167 -8.02 15.54 16.00
CA TYR A 167 -8.43 16.15 14.74
C TYR A 167 -7.27 16.29 13.74
N ASP A 168 -6.11 16.71 14.19
CA ASP A 168 -4.91 16.92 13.35
C ASP A 168 -3.66 16.32 14.03
N LEU A 169 -3.81 15.16 14.65
CA LEU A 169 -2.76 14.44 15.33
C LEU A 169 -2.84 12.95 15.02
N TYR A 170 -1.71 12.35 14.58
CA TYR A 170 -1.65 11.00 14.02
C TYR A 170 -0.53 10.21 14.64
N LEU A 171 -0.85 9.01 15.12
CA LEU A 171 0.14 8.00 15.49
C LEU A 171 0.50 7.20 14.24
N CYS A 172 1.74 7.34 13.78
CA CYS A 172 2.28 6.70 12.58
C CYS A 172 3.28 5.62 13.00
N LYS A 173 2.95 4.35 12.80
CA LYS A 173 3.79 3.21 13.18
C LYS A 173 4.72 2.81 12.05
N THR A 174 6.01 2.69 12.36
CA THR A 174 7.02 2.17 11.42
C THR A 174 7.19 0.65 11.52
N ASP A 175 6.83 0.08 12.66
CA ASP A 175 6.75 -1.36 12.94
C ASP A 175 5.82 -1.60 14.17
N ASP A 176 5.72 -2.82 14.65
CA ASP A 176 4.84 -3.18 15.78
C ASP A 176 5.18 -2.47 17.10
N ILE A 177 6.40 -1.97 17.25
CA ILE A 177 6.93 -1.41 18.51
C ILE A 177 7.19 0.09 18.38
N ARG A 178 7.62 0.56 17.21
CA ARG A 178 8.09 1.93 16.97
C ARG A 178 7.11 2.73 16.16
N GLY A 179 7.01 3.99 16.48
CA GLY A 179 6.20 4.95 15.76
C GLY A 179 6.55 6.37 16.15
N GLU A 180 5.95 7.30 15.47
CA GLU A 180 6.06 8.73 15.75
C GLU A 180 4.69 9.38 15.72
N VAL A 181 4.54 10.50 16.38
CA VAL A 181 3.30 11.28 16.36
C VAL A 181 3.53 12.50 15.47
N LEU A 182 2.68 12.65 14.47
CA LEU A 182 2.75 13.74 13.50
C LEU A 182 1.46 14.57 13.50
N ASN A 183 1.57 15.83 13.12
CA ASN A 183 0.42 16.66 12.75
C ASN A 183 0.18 16.61 11.23
N GLY A 184 -0.85 17.31 10.75
CA GLY A 184 -1.16 17.39 9.32
C GLY A 184 -0.17 18.18 8.47
N LYS A 185 0.94 18.62 9.03
CA LYS A 185 2.09 19.18 8.29
C LYS A 185 3.25 18.18 8.19
N GLY A 186 3.13 17.01 8.84
CA GLY A 186 4.15 15.97 8.85
C GLY A 186 5.30 16.20 9.82
N VAL A 187 5.05 16.96 10.90
CA VAL A 187 6.00 17.29 11.97
C VAL A 187 5.39 17.03 13.33
#